data_cb00902a22f9075ab94053f26f1a99ed
#
_entry.id   cb00902a22f9075ab94053f26f1a99ed
#
_cell.length_a   1.000
_cell.length_b   1.000
_cell.length_c   1.000
_cell.angle_alpha   90.00
_cell.angle_beta   90.00
_cell.angle_gamma   90.00
#
_symmetry.space_group_name_H-M   'P 1'
#
loop_
_entity.id
_entity.type
_entity.pdbx_description
1 polymer ?
#
loop_
_entity_poly.entity_id
_entity_poly.type
_entity_poly.pdbx_seq_one_letter_code
_entity_poly.pdbx_strand_id
1 'polypeptide(L)'
;MIPVTLKKWLGIPHSCKEPNSIFVGLIGGVGDLISAAPSIAALKRKYPDAKISFGVGGDIFFNTIKNDPHIDHFETPFFYNVWKKRARRKTYRKKYREHDLVFLLDNGTQDWWKPKKHLLDIYAEKCGVSLKERRPVIYLNDSDFEEAQKKLNELGISNNEKFLVLSPETRSKKKMKEWPYDRFLSLIQKIRQNHDLKIITLVSKDNPYNYDGTIPLKGYPLRPSAAMINRANFYLGLDNGLTHIASCFDVKILSIHIGYPVECAGPLSPFATVVSHEPFDPPESISVDEVYKAFQELI
;
A
#
# COMPACT_ATOMS: atom_id res chain seq x y z
N MET A 1 -5.29 31.44 29.52
CA MET A 1 -5.45 30.46 28.41
C MET A 1 -5.23 31.19 27.09
N ILE A 2 -4.36 30.71 26.20
CA ILE A 2 -4.07 31.37 24.90
C ILE A 2 -5.30 31.15 23.99
N PRO A 3 -5.88 32.24 23.42
CA PRO A 3 -7.02 32.10 22.49
C PRO A 3 -6.70 31.23 21.27
N VAL A 4 -7.69 30.53 20.72
CA VAL A 4 -7.52 29.63 19.57
C VAL A 4 -6.95 30.38 18.35
N THR A 5 -7.43 31.60 18.08
CA THR A 5 -6.97 32.48 17.01
C THR A 5 -5.48 32.79 17.14
N LEU A 6 -5.01 33.08 18.36
CA LEU A 6 -3.60 33.34 18.62
C LEU A 6 -2.74 32.09 18.52
N LYS A 7 -3.26 30.91 18.96
CA LYS A 7 -2.58 29.62 18.77
C LYS A 7 -2.40 29.30 17.28
N LYS A 8 -3.45 29.53 16.46
CA LYS A 8 -3.39 29.35 15.01
C LYS A 8 -2.35 30.25 14.38
N TRP A 9 -2.35 31.54 14.73
CA TRP A 9 -1.34 32.50 14.25
C TRP A 9 0.09 32.10 14.63
N LEU A 10 0.30 31.61 15.85
CA LEU A 10 1.60 31.12 16.32
C LEU A 10 1.99 29.74 15.77
N GLY A 11 1.06 29.03 15.09
CA GLY A 11 1.24 27.65 14.64
C GLY A 11 1.39 26.67 15.80
N ILE A 12 0.64 26.91 16.88
CA ILE A 12 0.61 26.03 18.06
C ILE A 12 -0.58 25.05 17.90
N PRO A 13 -0.36 23.74 18.14
CA PRO A 13 -1.44 22.76 18.12
C PRO A 13 -2.60 23.16 19.01
N HIS A 14 -3.80 23.06 18.51
CA HIS A 14 -5.03 23.34 19.27
C HIS A 14 -6.07 22.26 18.97
N SER A 15 -6.93 21.98 19.93
CA SER A 15 -8.11 21.15 19.72
C SER A 15 -9.17 22.00 19.01
N CYS A 16 -9.70 21.50 17.91
CA CYS A 16 -10.85 22.05 17.22
C CYS A 16 -11.95 20.99 17.19
N LYS A 17 -13.12 21.30 17.75
CA LYS A 17 -14.26 20.36 17.76
C LYS A 17 -14.94 20.29 16.38
N GLU A 18 -15.00 21.41 15.70
CA GLU A 18 -15.64 21.59 14.39
C GLU A 18 -14.63 22.27 13.44
N PRO A 19 -13.65 21.50 12.91
CA PRO A 19 -12.69 22.05 11.96
C PRO A 19 -13.35 22.31 10.61
N ASN A 20 -13.04 23.44 9.98
CA ASN A 20 -13.39 23.69 8.58
C ASN A 20 -12.32 23.13 7.62
N SER A 21 -11.10 22.96 8.11
CA SER A 21 -9.96 22.53 7.30
C SER A 21 -9.05 21.56 8.05
N ILE A 22 -8.71 20.46 7.39
CA ILE A 22 -7.84 19.41 7.91
C ILE A 22 -6.71 19.19 6.91
N PHE A 23 -5.47 19.15 7.40
CA PHE A 23 -4.32 18.72 6.60
C PHE A 23 -3.81 17.37 7.07
N VAL A 24 -3.65 16.45 6.13
CA VAL A 24 -2.98 15.16 6.35
C VAL A 24 -1.76 15.08 5.45
N GLY A 25 -0.58 14.90 6.02
CA GLY A 25 0.65 14.69 5.26
C GLY A 25 1.19 13.28 5.49
N LEU A 26 1.51 12.56 4.44
CA LEU A 26 2.11 11.24 4.52
C LEU A 26 3.38 11.16 3.67
N ILE A 27 4.47 10.76 4.29
CA ILE A 27 5.73 10.40 3.62
C ILE A 27 5.94 8.89 3.84
N GLY A 28 5.69 8.13 2.80
CA GLY A 28 5.77 6.67 2.82
C GLY A 28 5.70 6.09 1.41
N GLY A 29 5.63 4.77 1.30
CA GLY A 29 5.44 4.06 0.05
C GLY A 29 3.97 3.98 -0.38
N VAL A 30 3.72 3.30 -1.51
CA VAL A 30 2.37 3.02 -2.00
C VAL A 30 1.53 2.26 -0.96
N GLY A 31 2.12 1.26 -0.29
CA GLY A 31 1.44 0.51 0.76
C GLY A 31 1.02 1.38 1.94
N ASP A 32 1.86 2.35 2.35
CA ASP A 32 1.52 3.31 3.41
C ASP A 32 0.30 4.16 3.06
N LEU A 33 0.26 4.68 1.82
CA LEU A 33 -0.86 5.51 1.34
C LEU A 33 -2.19 4.76 1.35
N ILE A 34 -2.19 3.53 0.83
CA ILE A 34 -3.37 2.67 0.77
C ILE A 34 -3.83 2.29 2.19
N SER A 35 -2.89 2.03 3.09
CA SER A 35 -3.19 1.76 4.50
C SER A 35 -3.71 3.00 5.25
N ALA A 36 -3.39 4.21 4.80
CA ALA A 36 -3.90 5.44 5.39
C ALA A 36 -5.29 5.84 4.87
N ALA A 37 -5.69 5.41 3.68
CA ALA A 37 -6.96 5.80 3.06
C ALA A 37 -8.21 5.56 3.95
N PRO A 38 -8.36 4.43 4.67
CA PRO A 38 -9.46 4.25 5.61
C PRO A 38 -9.52 5.29 6.72
N SER A 39 -8.36 5.82 7.15
CA SER A 39 -8.30 6.90 8.15
C SER A 39 -8.80 8.22 7.60
N ILE A 40 -8.54 8.51 6.31
CA ILE A 40 -9.06 9.70 5.64
C ILE A 40 -10.58 9.64 5.53
N ALA A 41 -11.12 8.51 5.09
CA ALA A 41 -12.57 8.27 5.06
C ALA A 41 -13.20 8.40 6.46
N ALA A 42 -12.51 7.94 7.51
CA ALA A 42 -12.97 8.08 8.88
C ALA A 42 -12.91 9.54 9.38
N LEU A 43 -11.90 10.31 8.98
CA LEU A 43 -11.84 11.76 9.26
C LEU A 43 -12.99 12.50 8.59
N LYS A 44 -13.31 12.19 7.31
CA LYS A 44 -14.42 12.81 6.60
C LYS A 44 -15.78 12.47 7.24
N ARG A 45 -15.96 11.23 7.73
CA ARG A 45 -17.16 10.85 8.50
C ARG A 45 -17.28 11.59 9.84
N LYS A 46 -16.15 11.79 10.53
CA LYS A 46 -16.11 12.50 11.82
C LYS A 46 -16.32 13.99 11.67
N TYR A 47 -15.87 14.57 10.55
CA TYR A 47 -15.91 15.99 10.24
C TYR A 47 -16.43 16.18 8.80
N PRO A 48 -17.74 15.98 8.55
CA PRO A 48 -18.30 15.91 7.20
C PRO A 48 -18.13 17.22 6.42
N ASP A 49 -18.21 18.38 7.09
CA ASP A 49 -18.11 19.69 6.49
C ASP A 49 -16.66 20.18 6.31
N ALA A 50 -15.69 19.51 6.95
CA ALA A 50 -14.29 19.89 6.84
C ALA A 50 -13.73 19.56 5.46
N LYS A 51 -12.96 20.48 4.88
CA LYS A 51 -12.16 20.22 3.69
C LYS A 51 -10.85 19.54 4.08
N ILE A 52 -10.58 18.40 3.45
CA ILE A 52 -9.36 17.61 3.68
C ILE A 52 -8.36 17.88 2.57
N SER A 53 -7.19 18.42 2.95
CA SER A 53 -6.02 18.55 2.09
C SER A 53 -5.04 17.42 2.40
N PHE A 54 -4.53 16.75 1.36
CA PHE A 54 -3.59 15.63 1.53
C PHE A 54 -2.26 15.92 0.85
N GLY A 55 -1.18 15.84 1.61
CA GLY A 55 0.18 16.06 1.14
C GLY A 55 0.93 14.77 0.86
N VAL A 56 1.45 14.61 -0.37
CA VAL A 56 2.20 13.44 -0.83
C VAL A 56 3.52 13.80 -1.48
N GLY A 57 4.48 12.85 -1.46
CA GLY A 57 5.86 13.08 -1.86
C GLY A 57 6.15 13.16 -3.36
N GLY A 58 5.17 12.95 -4.25
CA GLY A 58 5.37 13.02 -5.71
C GLY A 58 4.33 12.24 -6.51
N ASP A 59 4.52 12.20 -7.83
CA ASP A 59 3.50 11.77 -8.81
C ASP A 59 3.03 10.32 -8.64
N ILE A 60 3.92 9.38 -8.37
CA ILE A 60 3.52 7.97 -8.16
C ILE A 60 2.60 7.85 -6.94
N PHE A 61 2.87 8.62 -5.89
CA PHE A 61 2.07 8.63 -4.67
C PHE A 61 0.77 9.38 -4.87
N PHE A 62 0.78 10.50 -5.59
CA PHE A 62 -0.43 11.19 -6.02
C PHE A 62 -1.32 10.27 -6.86
N ASN A 63 -0.78 9.60 -7.87
CA ASN A 63 -1.54 8.67 -8.71
C ASN A 63 -2.15 7.50 -7.93
N THR A 64 -1.56 7.12 -6.78
CA THR A 64 -2.14 6.07 -5.93
C THR A 64 -3.49 6.47 -5.32
N ILE A 65 -3.66 7.75 -4.97
CA ILE A 65 -4.82 8.23 -4.17
C ILE A 65 -5.65 9.33 -4.84
N LYS A 66 -5.31 9.76 -6.05
CA LYS A 66 -5.93 10.92 -6.73
C LYS A 66 -7.46 10.87 -6.87
N ASN A 67 -8.05 9.69 -6.81
CA ASN A 67 -9.50 9.51 -6.94
C ASN A 67 -10.19 9.24 -5.61
N ASP A 68 -9.50 9.42 -4.47
CA ASP A 68 -10.14 9.25 -3.17
C ASP A 68 -11.20 10.37 -2.96
N PRO A 69 -12.51 10.02 -2.88
CA PRO A 69 -13.60 10.99 -2.79
C PRO A 69 -13.62 11.76 -1.48
N HIS A 70 -12.81 11.37 -0.51
CA HIS A 70 -12.72 12.02 0.79
C HIS A 70 -11.64 13.10 0.85
N ILE A 71 -10.85 13.27 -0.23
CA ILE A 71 -9.79 14.28 -0.33
C ILE A 71 -10.25 15.41 -1.23
N ASP A 72 -10.37 16.62 -0.67
CA ASP A 72 -10.81 17.81 -1.41
C ASP A 72 -9.67 18.49 -2.17
N HIS A 73 -8.42 18.38 -1.65
CA HIS A 73 -7.25 19.02 -2.25
C HIS A 73 -5.97 18.21 -2.04
N PHE A 74 -5.08 18.21 -3.04
CA PHE A 74 -3.77 17.57 -2.97
C PHE A 74 -2.65 18.60 -2.98
N GLU A 75 -1.65 18.40 -2.11
CA GLU A 75 -0.38 19.12 -2.11
C GLU A 75 0.74 18.18 -2.55
N THR A 76 1.26 18.39 -3.77
CA THR A 76 2.35 17.58 -4.33
C THR A 76 3.32 18.49 -5.12
N PRO A 77 4.65 18.37 -4.94
CA PRO A 77 5.31 17.52 -3.94
C PRO A 77 5.21 18.07 -2.52
N PHE A 78 4.94 17.21 -1.57
CA PHE A 78 4.96 17.55 -0.15
C PHE A 78 6.04 16.74 0.57
N PHE A 79 6.92 17.43 1.30
CA PHE A 79 8.03 16.80 2.01
C PHE A 79 8.17 17.29 3.44
N TYR A 80 8.44 16.37 4.36
CA TYR A 80 8.95 16.66 5.69
C TYR A 80 9.88 15.54 6.14
N ASN A 81 10.85 15.84 7.01
CA ASN A 81 11.75 14.83 7.52
C ASN A 81 11.17 14.22 8.80
N VAL A 82 10.66 13.00 8.68
CA VAL A 82 10.00 12.26 9.78
C VAL A 82 10.96 11.98 10.95
N TRP A 83 12.23 11.83 10.67
CA TRP A 83 13.26 11.49 11.66
C TRP A 83 13.81 12.72 12.41
N LYS A 84 13.73 13.92 11.83
CA LYS A 84 14.23 15.15 12.41
C LYS A 84 13.11 15.92 13.12
N LYS A 85 13.05 15.84 14.46
CA LYS A 85 12.05 16.54 15.29
C LYS A 85 11.89 18.02 14.93
N ARG A 86 13.01 18.72 14.64
CA ARG A 86 12.98 20.15 14.27
C ARG A 86 12.27 20.40 12.93
N ALA A 87 12.54 19.59 11.92
CA ALA A 87 11.90 19.70 10.60
C ALA A 87 10.40 19.37 10.70
N ARG A 88 10.03 18.30 11.43
CA ARG A 88 8.64 17.95 11.70
C ARG A 88 7.89 19.06 12.41
N ARG A 89 8.46 19.63 13.49
CA ARG A 89 7.86 20.77 14.20
C ARG A 89 7.69 22.00 13.31
N LYS A 90 8.65 22.31 12.42
CA LYS A 90 8.54 23.41 11.46
C LYS A 90 7.36 23.18 10.51
N THR A 91 7.19 21.97 10.00
CA THR A 91 6.06 21.59 9.14
C THR A 91 4.73 21.73 9.88
N TYR A 92 4.61 21.19 11.09
CA TYR A 92 3.42 21.37 11.92
C TYR A 92 3.07 22.85 12.10
N ARG A 93 4.03 23.68 12.50
CA ARG A 93 3.78 25.12 12.71
C ARG A 93 3.28 25.81 11.45
N LYS A 94 3.86 25.49 10.28
CA LYS A 94 3.42 26.03 9.00
C LYS A 94 1.97 25.61 8.74
N LYS A 95 1.67 24.32 8.80
CA LYS A 95 0.36 23.77 8.47
C LYS A 95 -0.74 24.17 9.46
N TYR A 96 -0.44 24.29 10.75
CA TYR A 96 -1.41 24.82 11.75
C TYR A 96 -1.78 26.28 11.56
N ARG A 97 -1.01 27.06 10.80
CA ARG A 97 -1.42 28.43 10.39
C ARG A 97 -2.45 28.40 9.27
N GLU A 98 -2.38 27.38 8.43
CA GLU A 98 -3.20 27.22 7.22
C GLU A 98 -4.47 26.41 7.51
N HIS A 99 -4.42 25.45 8.43
CA HIS A 99 -5.48 24.51 8.74
C HIS A 99 -5.87 24.44 10.21
N ASP A 100 -7.08 23.99 10.50
CA ASP A 100 -7.58 23.88 11.88
C ASP A 100 -7.06 22.62 12.58
N LEU A 101 -6.92 21.49 11.83
CA LEU A 101 -6.29 20.27 12.30
C LEU A 101 -5.17 19.85 11.33
N VAL A 102 -4.12 19.26 11.87
CA VAL A 102 -2.97 18.77 11.10
C VAL A 102 -2.53 17.41 11.59
N PHE A 103 -2.43 16.45 10.70
CA PHE A 103 -1.91 15.12 10.95
C PHE A 103 -0.73 14.84 10.03
N LEU A 104 0.46 14.60 10.61
CA LEU A 104 1.63 14.15 9.86
C LEU A 104 1.82 12.66 10.14
N LEU A 105 1.46 11.85 9.16
CA LEU A 105 1.48 10.39 9.25
C LEU A 105 2.87 9.86 8.93
N ASP A 106 3.32 8.97 9.77
CA ASP A 106 4.53 8.17 9.61
C ASP A 106 4.41 6.93 10.50
N ASN A 107 5.27 5.95 10.32
CA ASN A 107 5.32 4.78 11.19
C ASN A 107 5.91 5.06 12.60
N GLY A 108 6.32 6.29 12.87
CA GLY A 108 6.72 6.79 14.18
C GLY A 108 8.20 6.71 14.48
N THR A 109 8.74 5.55 14.81
CA THR A 109 10.12 5.36 15.26
C THR A 109 10.83 4.27 14.44
N GLN A 110 12.14 4.15 14.65
CA GLN A 110 12.94 3.09 14.05
C GLN A 110 12.42 1.68 14.43
N ASP A 111 11.86 1.55 15.64
CA ASP A 111 11.33 0.30 16.21
C ASP A 111 9.79 0.25 16.13
N TRP A 112 9.17 0.84 15.12
CA TRP A 112 7.72 0.97 14.97
C TRP A 112 6.97 -0.38 14.98
N TRP A 113 7.65 -1.44 14.65
CA TRP A 113 7.14 -2.81 14.58
C TRP A 113 7.07 -3.52 15.95
N LYS A 114 7.82 -3.06 16.95
CA LYS A 114 7.85 -3.69 18.30
C LYS A 114 6.47 -3.80 18.98
N PRO A 115 5.56 -2.83 18.84
CA PRO A 115 4.23 -2.97 19.41
C PRO A 115 3.34 -4.01 18.70
N LYS A 116 3.80 -4.66 17.62
CA LYS A 116 3.05 -5.61 16.80
C LYS A 116 1.68 -5.05 16.35
N LYS A 117 1.65 -3.78 15.98
CA LYS A 117 0.45 -3.07 15.53
C LYS A 117 0.55 -2.77 14.04
N HIS A 118 -0.51 -3.03 13.29
CA HIS A 118 -0.55 -2.78 11.86
C HIS A 118 -0.46 -1.28 11.55
N LEU A 119 0.22 -0.93 10.44
CA LEU A 119 0.36 0.46 9.98
C LEU A 119 -0.99 1.18 9.82
N LEU A 120 -2.00 0.48 9.32
CA LEU A 120 -3.36 0.99 9.19
C LEU A 120 -3.93 1.47 10.53
N ASP A 121 -3.74 0.70 11.61
CA ASP A 121 -4.20 1.07 12.95
C ASP A 121 -3.37 2.23 13.52
N ILE A 122 -2.06 2.26 13.26
CA ILE A 122 -1.18 3.36 13.67
C ILE A 122 -1.65 4.68 13.04
N TYR A 123 -2.05 4.67 11.77
CA TYR A 123 -2.55 5.87 11.09
C TYR A 123 -3.92 6.30 11.64
N ALA A 124 -4.82 5.37 11.90
CA ALA A 124 -6.11 5.66 12.52
C ALA A 124 -5.96 6.30 13.91
N GLU A 125 -5.08 5.76 14.74
CA GLU A 125 -4.78 6.33 16.06
C GLU A 125 -4.19 7.73 15.97
N LYS A 126 -3.24 7.95 15.04
CA LYS A 126 -2.66 9.28 14.82
C LYS A 126 -3.69 10.30 14.38
N CYS A 127 -4.70 9.88 13.62
CA CYS A 127 -5.84 10.71 13.23
C CYS A 127 -6.91 10.84 14.34
N GLY A 128 -6.83 10.05 15.40
CA GLY A 128 -7.84 10.02 16.47
C GLY A 128 -9.22 9.57 15.97
N VAL A 129 -9.22 8.54 15.09
CA VAL A 129 -10.44 7.97 14.49
C VAL A 129 -10.53 6.46 14.69
N SER A 130 -11.77 5.94 14.63
CA SER A 130 -12.06 4.51 14.59
C SER A 130 -12.44 4.10 13.17
N LEU A 131 -11.91 2.97 12.73
CA LEU A 131 -12.20 2.42 11.41
C LEU A 131 -13.45 1.54 11.46
N LYS A 132 -14.30 1.60 10.40
CA LYS A 132 -15.40 0.65 10.24
C LYS A 132 -14.87 -0.73 9.83
N GLU A 133 -13.91 -0.74 8.93
CA GLU A 133 -13.24 -1.95 8.45
C GLU A 133 -11.73 -1.77 8.50
N ARG A 134 -11.03 -2.84 8.84
CA ARG A 134 -9.57 -2.89 8.83
C ARG A 134 -9.08 -3.45 7.50
N ARG A 135 -9.44 -2.78 6.40
CA ARG A 135 -9.06 -3.13 5.03
C ARG A 135 -8.53 -1.89 4.31
N PRO A 136 -7.39 -1.97 3.60
CA PRO A 136 -6.92 -0.87 2.77
C PRO A 136 -7.89 -0.61 1.61
N VAL A 137 -7.83 0.60 1.04
CA VAL A 137 -8.72 1.00 -0.06
C VAL A 137 -7.93 1.76 -1.13
N ILE A 138 -8.20 1.43 -2.39
CA ILE A 138 -7.79 2.20 -3.57
C ILE A 138 -9.01 2.53 -4.41
N TYR A 139 -9.14 3.78 -4.85
CA TYR A 139 -10.26 4.24 -5.68
C TYR A 139 -9.82 4.29 -7.14
N LEU A 140 -10.24 3.28 -7.91
CA LEU A 140 -10.02 3.19 -9.35
C LEU A 140 -11.22 3.82 -10.10
N ASN A 141 -11.01 4.24 -11.33
CA ASN A 141 -12.05 4.72 -12.23
C ASN A 141 -12.15 3.83 -13.48
N ASP A 142 -13.17 4.05 -14.30
CA ASP A 142 -13.43 3.24 -15.49
C ASP A 142 -12.25 3.19 -16.46
N SER A 143 -11.51 4.29 -16.64
CA SER A 143 -10.35 4.30 -17.52
C SER A 143 -9.20 3.40 -17.01
N ASP A 144 -9.07 3.20 -15.69
CA ASP A 144 -8.08 2.26 -15.14
C ASP A 144 -8.43 0.81 -15.51
N PHE A 145 -9.72 0.47 -15.47
CA PHE A 145 -10.23 -0.86 -15.84
C PHE A 145 -10.17 -1.09 -17.36
N GLU A 146 -10.52 -0.09 -18.17
CA GLU A 146 -10.45 -0.15 -19.63
C GLU A 146 -9.01 -0.36 -20.10
N GLU A 147 -8.04 0.37 -19.52
CA GLU A 147 -6.62 0.21 -19.85
C GLU A 147 -6.11 -1.18 -19.45
N ALA A 148 -6.48 -1.68 -18.26
CA ALA A 148 -6.13 -3.02 -17.81
C ALA A 148 -6.72 -4.09 -18.73
N GLN A 149 -8.01 -3.97 -19.11
CA GLN A 149 -8.68 -4.92 -19.98
C GLN A 149 -8.07 -4.93 -21.40
N LYS A 150 -7.80 -3.74 -21.94
CA LYS A 150 -7.08 -3.63 -23.22
C LYS A 150 -5.75 -4.36 -23.17
N LYS A 151 -4.97 -4.15 -22.11
CA LYS A 151 -3.69 -4.84 -21.93
C LYS A 151 -3.85 -6.36 -21.81
N LEU A 152 -4.82 -6.85 -21.05
CA LEU A 152 -5.11 -8.29 -20.95
C LEU A 152 -5.45 -8.89 -22.31
N ASN A 153 -6.26 -8.21 -23.13
CA ASN A 153 -6.59 -8.65 -24.48
C ASN A 153 -5.35 -8.72 -25.40
N GLU A 154 -4.45 -7.70 -25.33
CA GLU A 154 -3.17 -7.68 -26.05
C GLU A 154 -2.26 -8.86 -25.66
N LEU A 155 -2.36 -9.32 -24.41
CA LEU A 155 -1.63 -10.49 -23.89
C LEU A 155 -2.34 -11.83 -24.19
N GLY A 156 -3.46 -11.79 -24.90
CA GLY A 156 -4.24 -12.97 -25.23
C GLY A 156 -4.99 -13.58 -24.04
N ILE A 157 -5.28 -12.78 -23.01
CA ILE A 157 -6.07 -13.23 -21.85
C ILE A 157 -7.51 -12.80 -22.04
N SER A 158 -8.40 -13.77 -22.25
CA SER A 158 -9.83 -13.52 -22.44
C SER A 158 -10.56 -13.18 -21.13
N ASN A 159 -11.78 -12.63 -21.24
CA ASN A 159 -12.54 -12.17 -20.07
C ASN A 159 -12.82 -13.28 -19.04
N ASN A 160 -12.95 -14.51 -19.47
CA ASN A 160 -13.26 -15.65 -18.59
C ASN A 160 -12.02 -16.48 -18.23
N GLU A 161 -10.87 -16.13 -18.75
CA GLU A 161 -9.64 -16.87 -18.50
C GLU A 161 -9.08 -16.54 -17.11
N LYS A 162 -8.69 -17.60 -16.39
CA LYS A 162 -8.04 -17.47 -15.08
C LYS A 162 -6.56 -17.15 -15.26
N PHE A 163 -6.06 -16.24 -14.44
CA PHE A 163 -4.63 -15.92 -14.43
C PHE A 163 -4.16 -15.50 -13.02
N LEU A 164 -2.86 -15.61 -12.83
CA LEU A 164 -2.12 -15.19 -11.65
C LEU A 164 -1.35 -13.92 -11.95
N VAL A 165 -1.41 -12.94 -11.05
CA VAL A 165 -0.49 -11.81 -11.02
C VAL A 165 0.61 -12.09 -10.02
N LEU A 166 1.86 -12.06 -10.48
CA LEU A 166 3.08 -12.23 -9.68
C LEU A 166 3.79 -10.89 -9.48
N SER A 167 4.11 -10.53 -8.23
CA SER A 167 4.91 -9.34 -7.89
C SER A 167 6.13 -9.76 -7.06
N PRO A 168 7.26 -10.12 -7.70
CA PRO A 168 8.40 -10.78 -7.06
C PRO A 168 9.45 -9.81 -6.50
N GLU A 169 9.23 -8.49 -6.56
CA GLU A 169 10.20 -7.50 -6.10
C GLU A 169 9.66 -6.58 -5.03
N THR A 170 10.55 -5.99 -4.24
CA THR A 170 10.24 -4.87 -3.34
C THR A 170 11.17 -3.69 -3.62
N ARG A 171 10.68 -2.46 -3.47
CA ARG A 171 11.49 -1.25 -3.67
C ARG A 171 12.28 -0.83 -2.43
N SER A 172 11.85 -1.27 -1.27
CA SER A 172 12.48 -0.90 0.00
C SER A 172 13.07 -2.12 0.70
N LYS A 173 14.26 -1.93 1.29
CA LYS A 173 14.91 -2.96 2.12
C LYS A 173 15.04 -4.33 1.43
N LYS A 174 15.44 -4.33 0.15
CA LYS A 174 15.56 -5.53 -0.70
C LYS A 174 16.24 -6.70 0.00
N LYS A 175 17.44 -6.50 0.56
CA LYS A 175 18.20 -7.54 1.26
C LYS A 175 17.45 -8.25 2.41
N MET A 176 16.42 -7.63 2.94
CA MET A 176 15.64 -8.15 4.06
C MET A 176 14.31 -8.76 3.63
N LYS A 177 13.76 -8.34 2.49
CA LYS A 177 12.39 -8.63 2.08
C LYS A 177 12.27 -9.38 0.76
N GLU A 178 13.32 -9.44 -0.06
CA GLU A 178 13.26 -10.13 -1.37
C GLU A 178 13.58 -11.61 -1.21
N TRP A 179 12.63 -12.43 -1.60
CA TRP A 179 12.82 -13.86 -1.76
C TRP A 179 13.77 -14.14 -2.92
N PRO A 180 14.67 -15.15 -2.86
CA PRO A 180 15.65 -15.40 -3.90
C PRO A 180 15.05 -15.62 -5.29
N TYR A 181 15.68 -15.05 -6.30
CA TYR A 181 15.21 -15.10 -7.67
C TYR A 181 15.06 -16.54 -8.22
N ASP A 182 16.04 -17.40 -7.96
CA ASP A 182 16.03 -18.81 -8.34
C ASP A 182 14.85 -19.58 -7.76
N ARG A 183 14.40 -19.21 -6.56
CA ARG A 183 13.22 -19.79 -5.93
C ARG A 183 11.92 -19.38 -6.62
N PHE A 184 11.84 -18.14 -7.10
CA PHE A 184 10.71 -17.73 -7.95
C PHE A 184 10.66 -18.54 -9.24
N LEU A 185 11.81 -18.77 -9.90
CA LEU A 185 11.86 -19.60 -11.12
C LEU A 185 11.38 -21.03 -10.83
N SER A 186 11.85 -21.63 -9.74
CA SER A 186 11.43 -22.97 -9.32
C SER A 186 9.94 -23.03 -8.99
N LEU A 187 9.40 -22.02 -8.32
CA LEU A 187 7.96 -21.92 -8.02
C LEU A 187 7.12 -21.78 -9.30
N ILE A 188 7.51 -20.90 -10.21
CA ILE A 188 6.83 -20.69 -11.50
C ILE A 188 6.81 -22.00 -12.29
N GLN A 189 7.93 -22.72 -12.34
CA GLN A 189 8.02 -24.02 -13.01
C GLN A 189 7.04 -25.03 -12.39
N LYS A 190 6.99 -25.16 -11.04
CA LYS A 190 6.04 -26.05 -10.36
C LYS A 190 4.59 -25.68 -10.64
N ILE A 191 4.25 -24.39 -10.62
CA ILE A 191 2.88 -23.93 -10.92
C ILE A 191 2.51 -24.33 -12.36
N ARG A 192 3.35 -24.02 -13.35
CA ARG A 192 3.08 -24.31 -14.76
C ARG A 192 3.01 -25.79 -15.10
N GLN A 193 3.77 -26.64 -14.41
CA GLN A 193 3.71 -28.10 -14.61
C GLN A 193 2.41 -28.73 -14.15
N ASN A 194 1.75 -28.12 -13.15
CA ASN A 194 0.60 -28.72 -12.49
C ASN A 194 -0.71 -27.97 -12.73
N HIS A 195 -0.66 -26.75 -13.28
CA HIS A 195 -1.81 -25.89 -13.50
C HIS A 195 -1.73 -25.20 -14.85
N ASP A 196 -2.83 -25.25 -15.62
CA ASP A 196 -2.99 -24.44 -16.84
C ASP A 196 -3.40 -23.02 -16.46
N LEU A 197 -2.40 -22.21 -16.09
CA LEU A 197 -2.59 -20.87 -15.56
C LEU A 197 -1.57 -19.91 -16.18
N LYS A 198 -2.06 -18.85 -16.84
CA LYS A 198 -1.19 -17.76 -17.28
C LYS A 198 -0.71 -16.97 -16.07
N ILE A 199 0.57 -16.61 -16.08
CA ILE A 199 1.21 -15.84 -15.01
C ILE A 199 1.69 -14.51 -15.60
N ILE A 200 1.15 -13.39 -15.12
CA ILE A 200 1.60 -12.04 -15.45
C ILE A 200 2.56 -11.59 -14.35
N THR A 201 3.77 -11.20 -14.71
CA THR A 201 4.75 -10.68 -13.74
C THR A 201 4.82 -9.17 -13.81
N LEU A 202 4.45 -8.48 -12.71
CA LEU A 202 4.55 -7.03 -12.56
C LEU A 202 5.86 -6.66 -11.87
N VAL A 203 6.75 -6.00 -12.61
CA VAL A 203 8.06 -5.56 -12.11
C VAL A 203 8.37 -4.12 -12.52
N SER A 204 9.32 -3.49 -11.85
CA SER A 204 9.81 -2.16 -12.23
C SER A 204 10.46 -2.17 -13.60
N LYS A 205 10.53 -0.99 -14.25
CA LYS A 205 11.09 -0.83 -15.59
C LYS A 205 12.55 -1.30 -15.68
N ASP A 206 13.29 -1.09 -14.61
CA ASP A 206 14.71 -1.37 -14.45
C ASP A 206 15.00 -2.74 -13.79
N ASN A 207 13.98 -3.59 -13.60
CA ASN A 207 14.20 -4.94 -13.07
C ASN A 207 15.08 -5.76 -14.03
N PRO A 208 16.23 -6.29 -13.55
CA PRO A 208 17.19 -6.98 -14.40
C PRO A 208 16.79 -8.43 -14.72
N TYR A 209 15.85 -8.99 -13.97
CA TYR A 209 15.52 -10.41 -14.05
C TYR A 209 14.51 -10.72 -15.14
N ASN A 210 14.61 -11.94 -15.68
CA ASN A 210 13.64 -12.56 -16.56
C ASN A 210 12.97 -13.73 -15.83
N TYR A 211 11.67 -13.64 -15.61
CA TYR A 211 10.89 -14.68 -14.94
C TYR A 211 10.33 -15.64 -15.98
N ASP A 212 11.16 -16.60 -16.41
CA ASP A 212 10.84 -17.57 -17.46
C ASP A 212 9.52 -18.29 -17.16
N GLY A 213 8.69 -18.41 -18.21
CA GLY A 213 7.37 -18.99 -18.08
C GLY A 213 6.27 -18.03 -17.65
N THR A 214 6.56 -16.73 -17.55
CA THR A 214 5.58 -15.69 -17.28
C THR A 214 5.47 -14.67 -18.41
N ILE A 215 4.45 -13.85 -18.39
CA ILE A 215 4.25 -12.70 -19.27
C ILE A 215 4.73 -11.45 -18.51
N PRO A 216 5.92 -10.89 -18.85
CA PRO A 216 6.48 -9.78 -18.10
C PRO A 216 5.82 -8.45 -18.47
N LEU A 217 5.40 -7.68 -17.48
CA LEU A 217 4.99 -6.29 -17.61
C LEU A 217 5.96 -5.40 -16.82
N LYS A 218 7.01 -4.92 -17.48
CA LYS A 218 8.02 -4.04 -16.89
C LYS A 218 7.57 -2.58 -16.92
N GLY A 219 7.51 -1.95 -15.75
CA GLY A 219 7.14 -0.54 -15.62
C GLY A 219 5.71 -0.22 -15.99
N TYR A 220 4.80 -1.19 -15.96
CA TYR A 220 3.39 -0.96 -16.24
C TYR A 220 2.79 -0.01 -15.19
N PRO A 221 1.91 0.93 -15.58
CA PRO A 221 1.40 1.94 -14.66
C PRO A 221 0.66 1.35 -13.47
N LEU A 222 0.78 1.98 -12.29
CA LEU A 222 0.28 1.45 -11.03
C LEU A 222 -1.24 1.23 -11.02
N ARG A 223 -2.01 2.19 -11.54
CA ARG A 223 -3.47 2.12 -11.47
C ARG A 223 -4.06 1.04 -12.39
N PRO A 224 -3.69 0.95 -13.67
CA PRO A 224 -4.06 -0.21 -14.49
C PRO A 224 -3.53 -1.54 -13.94
N SER A 225 -2.34 -1.55 -13.29
CA SER A 225 -1.86 -2.75 -12.57
C SER A 225 -2.81 -3.14 -11.43
N ALA A 226 -3.32 -2.17 -10.67
CA ALA A 226 -4.30 -2.41 -9.62
C ALA A 226 -5.62 -2.96 -10.18
N ALA A 227 -6.12 -2.40 -11.30
CA ALA A 227 -7.30 -2.92 -12.00
C ALA A 227 -7.08 -4.34 -12.54
N MET A 228 -5.88 -4.64 -13.04
CA MET A 228 -5.49 -5.99 -13.47
C MET A 228 -5.46 -6.97 -12.28
N ILE A 229 -4.93 -6.57 -11.13
CA ILE A 229 -4.96 -7.38 -9.89
C ILE A 229 -6.41 -7.65 -9.46
N ASN A 230 -7.29 -6.65 -9.53
CA ASN A 230 -8.71 -6.83 -9.22
C ASN A 230 -9.40 -7.86 -10.12
N ARG A 231 -8.99 -7.96 -11.40
CA ARG A 231 -9.53 -8.93 -12.36
C ARG A 231 -8.91 -10.34 -12.20
N ALA A 232 -7.71 -10.43 -11.60
CA ALA A 232 -7.00 -11.69 -11.44
C ALA A 232 -7.73 -12.66 -10.50
N ASN A 233 -7.56 -13.95 -10.72
CA ASN A 233 -8.06 -14.98 -9.80
C ASN A 233 -7.13 -15.14 -8.60
N PHE A 234 -5.84 -14.96 -8.85
CA PHE A 234 -4.79 -15.16 -7.87
C PHE A 234 -3.77 -14.04 -7.94
N TYR A 235 -3.27 -13.65 -6.78
CA TYR A 235 -2.14 -12.76 -6.63
C TYR A 235 -1.07 -13.44 -5.77
N LEU A 236 0.18 -13.39 -6.19
CA LEU A 236 1.34 -13.86 -5.44
C LEU A 236 2.37 -12.72 -5.36
N GLY A 237 2.81 -12.39 -4.17
CA GLY A 237 3.78 -11.30 -4.01
C GLY A 237 4.50 -11.30 -2.67
N LEU A 238 5.47 -10.39 -2.58
CA LEU A 238 6.23 -10.10 -1.37
C LEU A 238 5.52 -9.04 -0.52
N ASP A 239 6.06 -8.71 0.66
CA ASP A 239 5.67 -7.50 1.42
C ASP A 239 6.06 -6.24 0.63
N ASN A 240 5.15 -5.78 -0.22
CA ASN A 240 5.32 -4.63 -1.10
C ASN A 240 3.99 -3.87 -1.34
N GLY A 241 4.07 -2.74 -2.06
CA GLY A 241 2.90 -1.91 -2.34
C GLY A 241 1.80 -2.60 -3.14
N LEU A 242 2.13 -3.53 -4.07
CA LEU A 242 1.13 -4.26 -4.87
C LEU A 242 0.38 -5.30 -4.04
N THR A 243 1.01 -5.90 -3.03
CA THR A 243 0.35 -6.81 -2.08
C THR A 243 -0.71 -6.07 -1.24
N HIS A 244 -0.40 -4.84 -0.81
CA HIS A 244 -1.39 -4.00 -0.15
C HIS A 244 -2.50 -3.56 -1.11
N ILE A 245 -2.20 -3.31 -2.39
CA ILE A 245 -3.22 -3.07 -3.43
C ILE A 245 -4.10 -4.31 -3.62
N ALA A 246 -3.53 -5.50 -3.70
CA ALA A 246 -4.29 -6.74 -3.79
C ALA A 246 -5.26 -6.90 -2.61
N SER A 247 -4.86 -6.47 -1.40
CA SER A 247 -5.72 -6.49 -0.22
C SER A 247 -6.96 -5.60 -0.31
N CYS A 248 -6.99 -4.65 -1.25
CA CYS A 248 -8.17 -3.83 -1.51
C CYS A 248 -9.30 -4.60 -2.22
N PHE A 249 -8.99 -5.75 -2.81
CA PHE A 249 -9.90 -6.53 -3.68
C PHE A 249 -10.14 -7.94 -3.14
N ASP A 250 -11.16 -8.61 -3.70
CA ASP A 250 -11.51 -9.98 -3.33
C ASP A 250 -10.72 -11.05 -4.12
N VAL A 251 -9.51 -10.69 -4.56
CA VAL A 251 -8.57 -11.60 -5.16
C VAL A 251 -7.96 -12.53 -4.09
N LYS A 252 -7.75 -13.79 -4.44
CA LYS A 252 -7.03 -14.74 -3.57
C LYS A 252 -5.55 -14.38 -3.53
N ILE A 253 -5.02 -14.07 -2.35
CA ILE A 253 -3.66 -13.57 -2.15
C ILE A 253 -2.80 -14.64 -1.52
N LEU A 254 -1.63 -14.90 -2.09
CA LEU A 254 -0.53 -15.59 -1.45
C LEU A 254 0.62 -14.58 -1.24
N SER A 255 0.91 -14.26 0.02
CA SER A 255 1.98 -13.36 0.37
C SER A 255 3.17 -14.12 0.96
N ILE A 256 4.34 -14.01 0.34
CA ILE A 256 5.61 -14.43 0.94
C ILE A 256 6.09 -13.25 1.78
N HIS A 257 5.87 -13.32 3.09
CA HIS A 257 6.10 -12.21 4.00
C HIS A 257 7.41 -12.40 4.77
N ILE A 258 8.40 -11.60 4.42
CA ILE A 258 9.76 -11.65 4.96
C ILE A 258 10.10 -10.27 5.55
N GLY A 259 10.78 -10.28 6.69
CA GLY A 259 11.30 -9.07 7.32
C GLY A 259 10.50 -8.63 8.54
N TYR A 260 9.56 -7.71 8.40
CA TYR A 260 8.75 -7.24 9.53
C TYR A 260 7.72 -8.28 9.97
N PRO A 261 7.24 -8.20 11.25
CA PRO A 261 6.15 -9.05 11.70
C PRO A 261 4.90 -8.89 10.80
N VAL A 262 4.22 -9.99 10.48
CA VAL A 262 2.99 -10.00 9.65
C VAL A 262 1.93 -9.08 10.24
N GLU A 263 1.80 -9.02 11.56
CA GLU A 263 0.85 -8.18 12.28
C GLU A 263 1.05 -6.68 12.01
N CYS A 264 2.27 -6.29 11.59
CA CYS A 264 2.63 -4.88 11.35
C CYS A 264 2.39 -4.43 9.91
N ALA A 265 2.65 -5.31 8.93
CA ALA A 265 2.66 -4.96 7.52
C ALA A 265 2.13 -6.07 6.59
N GLY A 266 1.50 -7.11 7.11
CA GLY A 266 0.89 -8.15 6.31
C GLY A 266 -0.34 -7.68 5.54
N PRO A 267 -0.78 -8.43 4.51
CA PRO A 267 -1.98 -8.09 3.76
C PRO A 267 -3.23 -8.19 4.63
N LEU A 268 -4.00 -7.10 4.71
CA LEU A 268 -5.29 -7.08 5.43
C LEU A 268 -6.43 -7.41 4.47
N SER A 269 -6.60 -8.69 4.19
CA SER A 269 -7.69 -9.22 3.38
C SER A 269 -8.14 -10.58 3.94
N PRO A 270 -9.45 -10.88 3.96
CA PRO A 270 -9.95 -12.20 4.34
C PRO A 270 -9.57 -13.30 3.33
N PHE A 271 -9.09 -12.92 2.15
CA PHE A 271 -8.67 -13.82 1.07
C PHE A 271 -7.14 -13.99 1.02
N ALA A 272 -6.43 -13.57 2.07
CA ALA A 272 -4.97 -13.64 2.11
C ALA A 272 -4.48 -14.85 2.89
N THR A 273 -3.61 -15.62 2.25
CA THR A 273 -2.74 -16.64 2.87
C THR A 273 -1.33 -16.07 2.95
N VAL A 274 -0.71 -16.16 4.11
CA VAL A 274 0.64 -15.62 4.33
C VAL A 274 1.59 -16.76 4.69
N VAL A 275 2.67 -16.87 3.94
CA VAL A 275 3.82 -17.73 4.28
C VAL A 275 4.89 -16.84 4.89
N SER A 276 5.23 -17.08 6.15
CA SER A 276 6.24 -16.31 6.89
C SER A 276 6.93 -17.19 7.92
N HIS A 277 8.16 -16.83 8.27
CA HIS A 277 8.89 -17.35 9.40
C HIS A 277 9.06 -16.27 10.48
N GLU A 278 10.03 -16.44 11.40
CA GLU A 278 10.27 -15.43 12.41
C GLU A 278 10.69 -14.10 11.79
N PRO A 279 10.27 -12.96 12.37
CA PRO A 279 10.65 -11.66 11.87
C PRO A 279 12.17 -11.50 11.75
N PHE A 280 12.60 -10.96 10.60
CA PHE A 280 14.02 -10.74 10.25
C PHE A 280 14.84 -12.00 9.99
N ASP A 281 14.24 -13.17 9.90
CA ASP A 281 14.91 -14.36 9.39
C ASP A 281 15.45 -14.10 7.96
N PRO A 282 16.50 -14.80 7.56
CA PRO A 282 17.02 -14.69 6.19
C PRO A 282 15.93 -15.00 5.15
N PRO A 283 15.86 -14.24 4.04
CA PRO A 283 14.88 -14.51 2.99
C PRO A 283 14.90 -15.95 2.47
N GLU A 284 16.03 -16.61 2.57
CA GLU A 284 16.25 -18.01 2.18
C GLU A 284 15.61 -19.01 3.16
N SER A 285 15.09 -18.59 4.29
CA SER A 285 14.45 -19.50 5.26
C SER A 285 13.17 -20.13 4.70
N ILE A 286 12.36 -19.37 3.95
CA ILE A 286 11.11 -19.86 3.34
C ILE A 286 11.44 -20.70 2.10
N SER A 287 11.05 -21.97 2.09
CA SER A 287 11.31 -22.90 0.98
C SER A 287 10.28 -22.76 -0.15
N VAL A 288 10.66 -23.24 -1.35
CA VAL A 288 9.75 -23.30 -2.51
C VAL A 288 8.57 -24.24 -2.23
N ASP A 289 8.79 -25.33 -1.51
CA ASP A 289 7.75 -26.31 -1.23
C ASP A 289 6.69 -25.78 -0.27
N GLU A 290 7.09 -25.00 0.74
CA GLU A 290 6.13 -24.32 1.62
C GLU A 290 5.23 -23.35 0.85
N VAL A 291 5.82 -22.52 -0.02
CA VAL A 291 5.08 -21.56 -0.83
C VAL A 291 4.17 -22.29 -1.84
N TYR A 292 4.67 -23.35 -2.47
CA TYR A 292 3.88 -24.12 -3.43
C TYR A 292 2.71 -24.86 -2.75
N LYS A 293 2.93 -25.43 -1.57
CA LYS A 293 1.85 -26.04 -0.77
C LYS A 293 0.75 -25.03 -0.44
N ALA A 294 1.14 -23.84 0.05
CA ALA A 294 0.18 -22.78 0.32
C ALA A 294 -0.57 -22.31 -0.96
N PHE A 295 0.10 -22.31 -2.11
CA PHE A 295 -0.53 -22.01 -3.41
C PHE A 295 -1.56 -23.08 -3.80
N GLN A 296 -1.27 -24.38 -3.58
CA GLN A 296 -2.21 -25.47 -3.85
C GLN A 296 -3.49 -25.38 -3.00
N GLU A 297 -3.37 -24.92 -1.76
CA GLU A 297 -4.52 -24.70 -0.86
C GLU A 297 -5.37 -23.48 -1.29
N LEU A 298 -4.81 -22.58 -2.07
CA LEU A 298 -5.47 -21.36 -2.56
C LEU A 298 -6.29 -21.58 -3.84
N ILE A 299 -5.87 -22.49 -4.72
CA ILE A 299 -6.51 -22.77 -6.01
C ILE A 299 -7.81 -23.55 -5.82
#